data_d85284b5e1bea5dad918c0c612b66fd7
#
_entry.id   d85284b5e1bea5dad918c0c612b66fd7
#
_cell.length_a   1.000
_cell.length_b   1.000
_cell.length_c   1.000
_cell.angle_alpha   90.00
_cell.angle_beta   90.00
_cell.angle_gamma   90.00
#
_symmetry.space_group_name_H-M   'P 1'
#
loop_
_entity.id
_entity.type
_entity.pdbx_description
1 polymer ?
#
loop_
_entity_poly.entity_id
_entity_poly.type
_entity_poly.pdbx_seq_one_letter_code
_entity_poly.pdbx_strand_id
1 'polypeptide(L)' 'IMKRHANSYYVITDTKRTDFTNYDDAYKFYCDNLPHNTYIELCGVWGVVGITLMYNSKENE' A
#
# COMPACT_ATOMS: atom_id res chain seq x y z
N ILE A 1 -10.61 21.52 1.45
CA ILE A 1 -11.22 20.43 0.73
C ILE A 1 -10.21 19.32 0.50
N MET A 2 -10.67 18.12 0.65
CA MET A 2 -9.79 16.99 0.59
C MET A 2 -9.56 16.53 -0.84
N LYS A 3 -8.34 16.23 -1.18
CA LYS A 3 -8.04 15.67 -2.48
C LYS A 3 -8.60 14.27 -2.57
N ARG A 4 -9.08 13.91 -3.74
CA ARG A 4 -9.65 12.59 -3.97
C ARG A 4 -8.57 11.55 -4.17
N HIS A 5 -7.44 11.97 -4.76
CA HIS A 5 -6.35 11.06 -5.06
C HIS A 5 -5.11 11.44 -4.30
N ALA A 6 -4.38 10.45 -3.87
CA ALA A 6 -3.11 10.68 -3.20
C ALA A 6 -2.08 11.23 -4.18
N ASN A 7 -1.05 11.86 -3.66
CA ASN A 7 0.06 12.33 -4.45
C ASN A 7 0.89 11.16 -4.97
N SER A 8 1.01 10.13 -4.16
CA SER A 8 1.76 8.93 -4.51
C SER A 8 1.27 7.79 -3.63
N TYR A 9 1.82 6.61 -3.82
CA TYR A 9 1.41 5.43 -3.07
C TYR A 9 2.64 4.61 -2.72
N TYR A 10 2.52 3.76 -1.70
CA TYR A 10 3.57 2.79 -1.43
C TYR A 10 2.97 1.53 -0.86
N VAL A 11 3.70 0.44 -1.03
CA VAL A 11 3.29 -0.86 -0.52
C VAL A 11 4.40 -1.36 0.41
N ILE A 12 4.00 -1.75 1.61
CA ILE A 12 4.90 -2.32 2.59
C ILE A 12 4.68 -3.82 2.60
N THR A 13 5.75 -4.58 2.45
CA THR A 13 5.68 -6.03 2.55
C THR A 13 6.55 -6.46 3.74
N ASP A 14 6.67 -7.76 3.95
CA ASP A 14 7.48 -8.29 5.05
C ASP A 14 8.93 -7.80 4.99
N THR A 15 9.42 -7.51 3.79
CA THR A 15 10.85 -7.25 3.60
C THR A 15 11.20 -5.85 3.12
N LYS A 16 10.24 -5.12 2.54
CA LYS A 16 10.61 -3.83 1.95
C LYS A 16 9.41 -2.93 1.72
N ARG A 17 9.71 -1.70 1.35
CA ARG A 17 8.74 -0.72 0.91
C ARG A 17 8.98 -0.43 -0.57
N THR A 18 7.92 -0.41 -1.35
CA THR A 18 8.00 -0.12 -2.78
C THR A 18 7.09 1.06 -3.09
N ASP A 19 7.61 2.06 -3.78
CA ASP A 19 6.87 3.29 -4.07
C ASP A 19 6.29 3.28 -5.48
N PHE A 20 5.14 3.94 -5.63
CA PHE A 20 4.44 4.02 -6.91
C PHE A 20 3.88 5.41 -7.10
N THR A 21 3.74 5.83 -8.35
CA THR A 21 3.18 7.14 -8.65
C THR A 21 1.68 7.11 -8.86
N ASN A 22 1.10 5.95 -9.14
CA ASN A 22 -0.34 5.86 -9.33
C ASN A 22 -0.92 4.65 -8.61
N TYR A 23 -2.21 4.73 -8.39
CA TYR A 23 -2.91 3.71 -7.63
C TYR A 23 -2.92 2.36 -8.32
N ASP A 24 -3.16 2.35 -9.63
CA ASP A 24 -3.30 1.08 -10.33
C ASP A 24 -2.07 0.21 -10.22
N ASP A 25 -0.89 0.82 -10.37
CA ASP A 25 0.36 0.06 -10.26
C ASP A 25 0.57 -0.44 -8.84
N ALA A 26 0.26 0.40 -7.85
CA ALA A 26 0.41 0.03 -6.45
C ALA A 26 -0.54 -1.12 -6.11
N TYR A 27 -1.77 -1.03 -6.58
CA TYR A 27 -2.77 -2.04 -6.30
C TYR A 27 -2.40 -3.39 -6.93
N LYS A 28 -1.89 -3.35 -8.17
CA LYS A 28 -1.46 -4.57 -8.83
C LYS A 28 -0.33 -5.24 -8.07
N PHE A 29 0.63 -4.43 -7.62
CA PHE A 29 1.74 -4.96 -6.84
C PHE A 29 1.25 -5.56 -5.53
N TYR A 30 0.30 -4.86 -4.88
CA TYR A 30 -0.29 -5.35 -3.65
C TYR A 30 -0.93 -6.72 -3.87
N CYS A 31 -1.76 -6.85 -4.89
CA CYS A 31 -2.47 -8.09 -5.16
C CYS A 31 -1.50 -9.21 -5.54
N ASP A 32 -0.49 -8.91 -6.34
CA ASP A 32 0.47 -9.91 -6.78
C ASP A 32 1.30 -10.45 -5.60
N ASN A 33 1.54 -9.62 -4.61
CA ASN A 33 2.37 -10.01 -3.47
C ASN A 33 1.58 -10.46 -2.25
N LEU A 34 0.27 -10.31 -2.29
CA LEU A 34 -0.58 -10.64 -1.17
C LEU A 34 -0.38 -12.07 -0.66
N PRO A 35 -0.36 -13.08 -1.52
CA PRO A 35 -0.22 -14.44 -1.03
C PRO A 35 1.17 -14.80 -0.52
N HIS A 36 2.14 -13.95 -0.75
CA HIS A 36 3.54 -14.26 -0.44
C HIS A 36 4.07 -13.56 0.80
N ASN A 37 3.22 -12.84 1.51
CA ASN A 37 3.66 -12.08 2.67
C ASN A 37 2.78 -12.35 3.87
N THR A 38 3.38 -12.30 5.07
CA THR A 38 2.63 -12.40 6.30
C THR A 38 1.84 -11.13 6.55
N TYR A 39 2.46 -10.00 6.22
CA TYR A 39 1.82 -8.70 6.35
C TYR A 39 2.08 -7.89 5.09
N ILE A 40 1.05 -7.23 4.60
CA ILE A 40 1.19 -6.37 3.44
C ILE A 40 0.21 -5.20 3.60
N GLU A 41 0.65 -4.02 3.18
CA GLU A 41 -0.11 -2.80 3.39
C GLU A 41 0.05 -1.88 2.18
N LEU A 42 -1.05 -1.36 1.68
CA LEU A 42 -1.06 -0.36 0.60
C LEU A 42 -1.42 0.98 1.22
N CYS A 43 -0.57 1.97 1.02
CA CYS A 43 -0.77 3.29 1.60
C CYS A 43 -0.79 4.37 0.54
N GLY A 44 -1.56 5.42 0.80
CA GLY A 44 -1.57 6.61 -0.03
C GLY A 44 -0.90 7.74 0.72
N VAL A 45 -0.28 8.64 -0.02
CA VAL A 45 0.41 9.80 0.55
C VAL A 45 -0.28 11.08 0.10
N TRP A 46 -0.71 11.88 1.07
CA TRP A 46 -1.31 13.19 0.81
C TRP A 46 -0.41 14.23 1.47
N GLY A 47 0.38 14.92 0.64
CA GLY A 47 1.36 15.85 1.18
C GLY A 47 2.42 15.09 1.93
N VAL A 48 2.47 15.25 3.26
CA VAL A 48 3.44 14.54 4.08
C VAL A 48 2.79 13.43 4.92
N VAL A 49 1.49 13.22 4.71
CA VAL A 49 0.74 12.26 5.51
C VAL A 49 0.52 10.97 4.73
N GLY A 50 0.93 9.86 5.33
CA GLY A 50 0.68 8.55 4.76
C GLY A 50 -0.52 7.91 5.45
N ILE A 51 -1.43 7.35 4.66
CA ILE A 51 -2.64 6.74 5.19
C ILE A 51 -2.77 5.34 4.64
N THR A 52 -3.01 4.38 5.52
CA THR A 52 -3.23 3.00 5.10
C THR A 52 -4.58 2.89 4.42
N LEU A 53 -4.58 2.43 3.19
CA LEU A 53 -5.81 2.25 2.43
C LEU A 53 -6.34 0.83 2.55
N MET A 54 -5.45 -0.14 2.61
CA MET A 54 -5.83 -1.53 2.80
C MET A 54 -4.64 -2.32 3.32
N TYR A 55 -4.93 -3.40 4.03
CA TYR A 55 -3.86 -4.25 4.53
C TYR A 55 -4.38 -5.66 4.74
N ASN A 56 -3.45 -6.59 4.86
CA ASN A 56 -3.79 -7.95 5.19
C ASN A 56 -2.69 -8.49 6.09
N SER A 57 -3.11 -9.14 7.16
CA SER A 57 -2.18 -9.74 8.10
C SER A 57 -2.61 -11.16 8.35
N LYS A 58 -1.67 -12.08 8.34
CA LYS A 58 -1.94 -13.50 8.55
C LYS A 58 -1.49 -13.99 9.92
N GLU A 59 -1.07 -13.06 10.74
CA GLU A 59 -0.48 -13.42 12.02
C GLU A 59 -1.41 -14.14 12.97
N ASN A 60 -2.67 -13.81 12.92
CA ASN A 60 -3.62 -14.31 13.90
C ASN A 60 -4.56 -15.36 13.35
N GLU A 61 -4.14 -16.03 12.35
CA GLU A 61 -4.98 -17.07 11.76
C GLU A 61 -4.97 -18.34 12.52
#